data_4e97db0aea21c7cb9232f460246ea730
#
_entry.id   4e97db0aea21c7cb9232f460246ea730
#
_cell.length_a   1.000
_cell.length_b   1.000
_cell.length_c   1.000
_cell.angle_alpha   90.00
_cell.angle_beta   90.00
_cell.angle_gamma   90.00
#
_symmetry.space_group_name_H-M   'P 1'
#
loop_
_entity.id
_entity.type
_entity.pdbx_description
1 polymer ?
#
loop_
_entity_poly.entity_id
_entity_poly.type
_entity_poly.pdbx_seq_one_letter_code
_entity_poly.pdbx_strand_id
1 'polypeptide(L)'
;WISIGSLEPHFWANLCRVMGREDFTPHQWDSSKRAEIAAHFREQFASKTRDEWFEILKQTDICVGPVYSLEEALRDPHNLARNMVVEVDHPTLGKVRHVGIGTKLSETPGSVRSTAPRPGQHTDDVLGQLGFDGAAVAALKERGVVG
;
A
#
# COMPACT_ATOMS: atom_id res chain seq x y z
N TRP A 1 -0.41 -0.58 -14.38
CA TRP A 1 0.52 -1.62 -13.95
C TRP A 1 -0.22 -2.75 -13.27
N ILE A 2 0.23 -4.01 -13.48
CA ILE A 2 -0.23 -5.20 -12.80
C ILE A 2 0.98 -5.90 -12.17
N SER A 3 0.83 -6.43 -10.96
CA SER A 3 1.86 -7.18 -10.25
C SER A 3 1.59 -8.67 -10.43
N ILE A 4 2.65 -9.43 -10.74
CA ILE A 4 2.59 -10.89 -10.90
C ILE A 4 3.70 -11.51 -10.08
N GLY A 5 3.35 -12.44 -9.19
CA GLY A 5 4.27 -13.13 -8.29
C GLY A 5 4.34 -14.64 -8.56
N SER A 6 4.35 -15.06 -9.84
CA SER A 6 4.36 -16.47 -10.24
C SER A 6 5.74 -17.13 -10.04
N LEU A 7 6.21 -17.16 -8.79
CA LEU A 7 7.50 -17.72 -8.41
C LEU A 7 7.46 -19.26 -8.33
N GLU A 8 6.39 -19.82 -7.79
CA GLU A 8 6.19 -21.26 -7.67
C GLU A 8 5.90 -21.87 -9.04
N PRO A 9 6.41 -23.10 -9.31
CA PRO A 9 6.30 -23.71 -10.64
C PRO A 9 4.87 -23.84 -11.17
N HIS A 10 3.90 -24.10 -10.31
CA HIS A 10 2.49 -24.22 -10.73
C HIS A 10 1.88 -22.88 -11.12
N PHE A 11 2.17 -21.79 -10.38
CA PHE A 11 1.74 -20.45 -10.77
C PHE A 11 2.38 -19.98 -12.08
N TRP A 12 3.66 -20.32 -12.29
CA TRP A 12 4.35 -20.07 -13.54
C TRP A 12 3.71 -20.83 -14.71
N ALA A 13 3.46 -22.12 -14.55
CA ALA A 13 2.80 -22.93 -15.57
C ALA A 13 1.40 -22.41 -15.93
N ASN A 14 0.63 -22.00 -14.91
CA ASN A 14 -0.68 -21.40 -15.09
C ASN A 14 -0.60 -20.07 -15.84
N LEU A 15 0.37 -19.22 -15.51
CA LEU A 15 0.62 -17.98 -16.23
C LEU A 15 0.97 -18.23 -17.70
N CYS A 16 1.89 -19.15 -17.98
CA CYS A 16 2.27 -19.53 -19.35
C CYS A 16 1.06 -20.00 -20.16
N ARG A 17 0.18 -20.81 -19.56
CA ARG A 17 -1.04 -21.29 -20.20
C ARG A 17 -1.99 -20.14 -20.57
N VAL A 18 -2.26 -19.24 -19.63
CA VAL A 18 -3.13 -18.09 -19.89
C VAL A 18 -2.56 -17.15 -20.95
N MET A 19 -1.24 -17.04 -21.01
CA MET A 19 -0.52 -16.26 -22.03
C MET A 19 -0.36 -16.96 -23.37
N GLY A 20 -0.89 -18.20 -23.52
CA GLY A 20 -0.80 -18.98 -24.76
C GLY A 20 0.62 -19.46 -25.11
N ARG A 21 1.50 -19.58 -24.11
CA ARG A 21 2.89 -19.98 -24.26
C ARG A 21 3.27 -21.05 -23.22
N GLU A 22 2.60 -22.20 -23.26
CA GLU A 22 2.90 -23.34 -22.39
C GLU A 22 4.31 -23.88 -22.61
N ASP A 23 4.87 -23.66 -23.80
CA ASP A 23 6.26 -23.96 -24.14
C ASP A 23 7.30 -23.22 -23.26
N PHE A 24 6.92 -22.11 -22.61
CA PHE A 24 7.78 -21.42 -21.66
C PHE A 24 7.84 -22.08 -20.28
N THR A 25 6.92 -22.99 -19.96
CA THR A 25 6.86 -23.63 -18.63
C THR A 25 8.20 -24.21 -18.15
N PRO A 26 8.97 -24.98 -18.95
CA PRO A 26 10.26 -25.52 -18.51
C PRO A 26 11.37 -24.47 -18.41
N HIS A 27 11.14 -23.24 -18.89
CA HIS A 27 12.15 -22.19 -19.01
C HIS A 27 12.07 -21.10 -17.97
N GLN A 28 11.36 -21.31 -16.84
CA GLN A 28 11.18 -20.31 -15.79
C GLN A 28 12.50 -19.68 -15.33
N TRP A 29 13.55 -20.48 -15.18
CA TRP A 29 14.86 -20.05 -14.69
C TRP A 29 15.95 -20.04 -15.77
N ASP A 30 15.58 -20.30 -17.02
CA ASP A 30 16.51 -20.33 -18.14
C ASP A 30 16.88 -18.92 -18.56
N SER A 31 18.11 -18.51 -18.22
CA SER A 31 18.62 -17.19 -18.57
C SER A 31 18.72 -16.96 -20.09
N SER A 32 18.91 -18.02 -20.89
CA SER A 32 18.98 -17.92 -22.35
C SER A 32 17.62 -17.58 -22.99
N LYS A 33 16.52 -17.94 -22.32
CA LYS A 33 15.15 -17.69 -22.78
C LYS A 33 14.54 -16.40 -22.20
N ARG A 34 15.19 -15.78 -21.23
CA ARG A 34 14.65 -14.59 -20.52
C ARG A 34 14.24 -13.46 -21.45
N ALA A 35 15.05 -13.16 -22.46
CA ALA A 35 14.76 -12.06 -23.39
C ALA A 35 13.51 -12.34 -24.24
N GLU A 36 13.37 -13.56 -24.74
CA GLU A 36 12.22 -14.03 -25.51
C GLU A 36 10.93 -13.97 -24.67
N ILE A 37 10.98 -14.57 -23.47
CA ILE A 37 9.86 -14.57 -22.53
C ILE A 37 9.43 -13.15 -22.16
N ALA A 38 10.37 -12.28 -21.82
CA ALA A 38 10.08 -10.90 -21.46
C ALA A 38 9.50 -10.09 -22.63
N ALA A 39 9.94 -10.33 -23.86
CA ALA A 39 9.41 -9.69 -25.05
C ALA A 39 7.95 -10.09 -25.29
N HIS A 40 7.65 -11.40 -25.24
CA HIS A 40 6.30 -11.92 -25.40
C HIS A 40 5.35 -11.36 -24.32
N PHE A 41 5.73 -11.43 -23.05
CA PHE A 41 4.88 -10.93 -21.96
C PHE A 41 4.65 -9.41 -22.06
N ARG A 42 5.67 -8.65 -22.45
CA ARG A 42 5.52 -7.21 -22.66
C ARG A 42 4.52 -6.89 -23.77
N GLU A 43 4.57 -7.62 -24.88
CA GLU A 43 3.61 -7.50 -25.98
C GLU A 43 2.19 -7.86 -25.51
N GLN A 44 2.03 -9.01 -24.86
CA GLN A 44 0.73 -9.46 -24.37
C GLN A 44 0.14 -8.44 -23.37
N PHE A 45 0.89 -8.02 -22.36
CA PHE A 45 0.41 -7.06 -21.37
C PHE A 45 0.11 -5.68 -21.95
N ALA A 46 0.71 -5.28 -23.06
CA ALA A 46 0.39 -4.05 -23.77
C ALA A 46 -0.97 -4.12 -24.53
N SER A 47 -1.52 -5.32 -24.74
CA SER A 47 -2.75 -5.51 -25.54
C SER A 47 -4.04 -5.17 -24.80
N LYS A 48 -4.02 -5.04 -23.48
CA LYS A 48 -5.19 -4.78 -22.64
C LYS A 48 -4.83 -3.86 -21.47
N THR A 49 -5.85 -3.28 -20.87
CA THR A 49 -5.72 -2.49 -19.65
C THR A 49 -5.36 -3.37 -18.45
N ARG A 50 -4.88 -2.74 -17.35
CA ARG A 50 -4.62 -3.39 -16.06
C ARG A 50 -5.84 -4.20 -15.58
N ASP A 51 -7.01 -3.57 -15.63
CA ASP A 51 -8.23 -4.14 -15.07
C ASP A 51 -8.73 -5.31 -15.90
N GLU A 52 -8.67 -5.22 -17.24
CA GLU A 52 -8.99 -6.34 -18.14
C GLU A 52 -8.06 -7.53 -17.90
N TRP A 53 -6.75 -7.29 -17.75
CA TRP A 53 -5.80 -8.35 -17.42
C TRP A 53 -6.06 -8.96 -16.05
N PHE A 54 -6.39 -8.14 -15.06
CA PHE A 54 -6.71 -8.64 -13.72
C PHE A 54 -7.95 -9.53 -13.74
N GLU A 55 -9.01 -9.14 -14.46
CA GLU A 55 -10.23 -9.95 -14.61
C GLU A 55 -9.96 -11.31 -15.28
N ILE A 56 -9.04 -11.37 -16.24
CA ILE A 56 -8.63 -12.61 -16.89
C ILE A 56 -7.80 -13.48 -15.94
N LEU A 57 -6.77 -12.91 -15.33
CA LEU A 57 -5.77 -13.66 -14.56
C LEU A 57 -6.31 -14.16 -13.22
N LYS A 58 -7.21 -13.41 -12.57
CA LYS A 58 -7.82 -13.82 -11.29
C LYS A 58 -8.71 -15.07 -11.38
N GLN A 59 -9.10 -15.49 -12.60
CA GLN A 59 -9.87 -16.71 -12.83
C GLN A 59 -9.01 -17.98 -12.75
N THR A 60 -7.71 -17.83 -12.74
CA THR A 60 -6.74 -18.92 -12.69
C THR A 60 -5.90 -18.76 -11.42
N ASP A 61 -5.44 -19.87 -10.87
CA ASP A 61 -4.55 -19.88 -9.70
C ASP A 61 -3.17 -19.31 -10.06
N ILE A 62 -3.09 -17.97 -10.05
CA ILE A 62 -1.91 -17.15 -10.35
C ILE A 62 -1.80 -16.06 -9.29
N CYS A 63 -0.62 -15.86 -8.73
CA CYS A 63 -0.38 -14.73 -7.82
C CYS A 63 -0.38 -13.42 -8.61
N VAL A 64 -1.52 -12.74 -8.66
CA VAL A 64 -1.72 -11.52 -9.43
C VAL A 64 -2.45 -10.46 -8.60
N GLY A 65 -2.10 -9.20 -8.80
CA GLY A 65 -2.80 -8.07 -8.19
C GLY A 65 -2.68 -6.80 -9.04
N PRO A 66 -3.73 -5.97 -9.08
CA PRO A 66 -3.64 -4.66 -9.74
C PRO A 66 -2.75 -3.73 -8.89
N VAL A 67 -1.93 -2.92 -9.55
CA VAL A 67 -1.19 -1.84 -8.89
C VAL A 67 -2.08 -0.61 -8.88
N TYR A 68 -2.59 -0.28 -7.69
CA TYR A 68 -3.52 0.83 -7.49
C TYR A 68 -2.80 2.16 -7.26
N SER A 69 -3.41 3.25 -7.71
CA SER A 69 -3.14 4.58 -7.18
C SER A 69 -3.65 4.67 -5.72
N LEU A 70 -3.21 5.68 -4.98
CA LEU A 70 -3.70 5.89 -3.61
C LEU A 70 -5.23 6.05 -3.58
N GLU A 71 -5.79 6.78 -4.54
CA GLU A 71 -7.23 6.98 -4.61
C GLU A 71 -8.01 5.68 -4.86
N GLU A 72 -7.52 4.83 -5.78
CA GLU A 72 -8.09 3.51 -6.02
C GLU A 72 -7.98 2.61 -4.80
N ALA A 73 -6.81 2.58 -4.14
CA ALA A 73 -6.58 1.80 -2.93
C ALA A 73 -7.51 2.21 -1.77
N LEU A 74 -7.82 3.52 -1.64
CA LEU A 74 -8.77 4.03 -0.64
C LEU A 74 -10.25 3.72 -0.96
N ARG A 75 -10.54 3.21 -2.15
CA ARG A 75 -11.89 2.80 -2.58
C ARG A 75 -12.02 1.29 -2.76
N ASP A 76 -10.91 0.57 -2.66
CA ASP A 76 -10.91 -0.88 -2.87
C ASP A 76 -11.80 -1.59 -1.84
N PRO A 77 -12.72 -2.47 -2.27
CA PRO A 77 -13.67 -3.14 -1.37
C PRO A 77 -12.99 -3.99 -0.29
N HIS A 78 -11.85 -4.62 -0.59
CA HIS A 78 -11.11 -5.40 0.39
C HIS A 78 -10.50 -4.50 1.46
N ASN A 79 -9.90 -3.37 1.07
CA ASN A 79 -9.33 -2.40 2.00
C ASN A 79 -10.41 -1.80 2.92
N LEU A 80 -11.60 -1.52 2.36
CA LEU A 80 -12.74 -1.05 3.15
C LEU A 80 -13.24 -2.13 4.12
N ALA A 81 -13.45 -3.35 3.66
CA ALA A 81 -13.90 -4.47 4.49
C ALA A 81 -12.92 -4.80 5.62
N ARG A 82 -11.63 -4.58 5.39
CA ARG A 82 -10.55 -4.76 6.38
C ARG A 82 -10.36 -3.57 7.31
N ASN A 83 -11.17 -2.52 7.22
CA ASN A 83 -10.97 -1.26 7.94
C ASN A 83 -9.54 -0.69 7.76
N MET A 84 -9.02 -0.81 6.53
CA MET A 84 -7.73 -0.23 6.15
C MET A 84 -7.87 1.22 5.70
N VAL A 85 -9.11 1.71 5.62
CA VAL A 85 -9.45 3.11 5.39
C VAL A 85 -10.32 3.55 6.55
N VAL A 86 -9.87 4.57 7.27
CA VAL A 86 -10.59 5.17 8.40
C VAL A 86 -10.80 6.66 8.18
N GLU A 87 -11.90 7.19 8.68
CA GLU A 87 -12.15 8.63 8.69
C GLU A 87 -11.78 9.20 10.06
N VAL A 88 -11.05 10.31 10.06
CA VAL A 88 -10.63 11.03 11.26
C VAL A 88 -11.02 12.50 11.10
N ASP A 89 -11.54 13.10 12.17
CA ASP A 89 -11.88 14.51 12.17
C ASP A 89 -10.61 15.37 12.27
N HIS A 90 -10.40 16.21 11.24
CA HIS A 90 -9.30 17.16 11.23
C HIS A 90 -9.80 18.53 11.67
N PRO A 91 -9.07 19.27 12.53
CA PRO A 91 -9.55 20.52 13.11
C PRO A 91 -9.98 21.60 12.11
N THR A 92 -9.39 21.61 10.91
CA THR A 92 -9.65 22.64 9.89
C THR A 92 -10.14 22.09 8.55
N LEU A 93 -9.97 20.80 8.27
CA LEU A 93 -10.32 20.17 6.97
C LEU A 93 -11.60 19.32 7.04
N GLY A 94 -12.19 19.17 8.22
CA GLY A 94 -13.30 18.25 8.43
C GLY A 94 -12.86 16.80 8.41
N LYS A 95 -13.67 15.90 7.87
CA LYS A 95 -13.34 14.47 7.80
C LYS A 95 -12.27 14.19 6.74
N VAL A 96 -11.18 13.59 7.16
CA VAL A 96 -10.11 13.13 6.26
C VAL A 96 -9.95 11.62 6.34
N ARG A 97 -9.72 11.00 5.18
CA ARG A 97 -9.45 9.55 5.11
C ARG A 97 -7.99 9.28 5.38
N HIS A 98 -7.75 8.32 6.27
CA HIS A 98 -6.43 7.83 6.63
C HIS A 98 -6.29 6.35 6.35
N VAL A 99 -5.05 5.90 6.17
CA VAL A 99 -4.74 4.48 6.21
C VAL A 99 -4.96 3.97 7.64
N GLY A 100 -5.71 2.90 7.78
CA GLY A 100 -6.01 2.25 9.04
C GLY A 100 -4.84 1.44 9.59
N ILE A 101 -5.09 0.76 10.71
CA ILE A 101 -4.10 -0.11 11.35
C ILE A 101 -4.10 -1.49 10.68
N GLY A 102 -2.95 -1.89 10.10
CA GLY A 102 -2.80 -3.18 9.41
C GLY A 102 -2.88 -4.39 10.35
N THR A 103 -2.26 -4.29 11.52
CA THR A 103 -2.30 -5.33 12.54
C THR A 103 -3.65 -5.33 13.24
N LYS A 104 -4.39 -6.45 13.17
CA LYS A 104 -5.71 -6.62 13.79
C LYS A 104 -5.58 -7.53 15.00
N LEU A 105 -5.55 -6.94 16.21
CA LEU A 105 -5.51 -7.67 17.48
C LEU A 105 -6.93 -7.75 18.04
N SER A 106 -7.33 -8.96 18.46
CA SER A 106 -8.68 -9.23 18.97
C SER A 106 -8.93 -8.57 20.32
N GLU A 107 -7.96 -8.66 21.24
CA GLU A 107 -8.07 -8.18 22.61
C GLU A 107 -7.69 -6.70 22.78
N THR A 108 -6.70 -6.24 21.99
CA THR A 108 -6.16 -4.88 22.09
C THR A 108 -6.08 -4.23 20.69
N PRO A 109 -7.22 -3.93 20.06
CA PRO A 109 -7.23 -3.37 18.72
C PRO A 109 -6.55 -1.99 18.69
N GLY A 110 -5.71 -1.78 17.67
CA GLY A 110 -5.13 -0.47 17.43
C GLY A 110 -6.17 0.53 16.91
N SER A 111 -5.99 1.81 17.20
CA SER A 111 -6.85 2.90 16.71
C SER A 111 -6.04 4.10 16.22
N VAL A 112 -6.53 4.77 15.19
CA VAL A 112 -6.04 6.08 14.76
C VAL A 112 -6.74 7.12 15.63
N ARG A 113 -6.00 7.79 16.54
CA ARG A 113 -6.56 8.68 17.56
C ARG A 113 -6.68 10.13 17.11
N SER A 114 -5.80 10.56 16.20
CA SER A 114 -5.74 11.92 15.71
C SER A 114 -5.18 11.98 14.30
N THR A 115 -5.37 13.10 13.64
CA THR A 115 -4.66 13.45 12.40
C THR A 115 -3.21 13.82 12.68
N ALA A 116 -2.39 13.93 11.63
CA ALA A 116 -1.01 14.39 11.75
C ALA A 116 -0.99 15.82 12.35
N PRO A 117 -0.23 16.07 13.43
CA PRO A 117 -0.09 17.38 14.02
C PRO A 117 0.80 18.28 13.15
N ARG A 118 0.64 19.60 13.30
CA ARG A 118 1.60 20.56 12.77
C ARG A 118 2.88 20.53 13.61
N PRO A 119 4.03 20.84 13.03
CA PRO A 119 5.24 21.04 13.82
C PRO A 119 4.97 22.03 14.98
N GLY A 120 5.43 21.68 16.18
CA GLY A 120 5.22 22.48 17.38
C GLY A 120 3.82 22.44 18.01
N GLN A 121 2.83 21.82 17.40
CA GLN A 121 1.43 21.83 17.87
C GLN A 121 1.24 21.32 19.31
N HIS A 122 2.08 20.39 19.75
CA HIS A 122 2.02 19.76 21.07
C HIS A 122 3.21 20.09 21.96
N THR A 123 4.02 21.09 21.60
CA THR A 123 5.22 21.47 22.35
C THR A 123 4.92 21.80 23.81
N ASP A 124 3.91 22.62 24.05
CA ASP A 124 3.55 23.05 25.42
C ASP A 124 3.07 21.88 26.27
N ASP A 125 2.23 21.01 25.69
CA ASP A 125 1.70 19.83 26.37
C ASP A 125 2.81 18.83 26.72
N VAL A 126 3.69 18.54 25.76
CA VAL A 126 4.78 17.57 25.94
C VAL A 126 5.80 18.07 26.95
N LEU A 127 6.21 19.34 26.85
CA LEU A 127 7.17 19.91 27.81
C LEU A 127 6.55 20.07 29.21
N GLY A 128 5.24 20.41 29.28
CA GLY A 128 4.53 20.46 30.56
C GLY A 128 4.49 19.09 31.27
N GLN A 129 4.25 18.00 30.53
CA GLN A 129 4.31 16.63 31.07
C GLN A 129 5.72 16.25 31.57
N LEU A 130 6.77 16.85 31.03
CA LEU A 130 8.16 16.69 31.45
C LEU A 130 8.56 17.60 32.61
N GLY A 131 7.64 18.43 33.13
CA GLY A 131 7.85 19.29 34.29
C GLY A 131 8.34 20.70 33.96
N PHE A 132 8.38 21.11 32.69
CA PHE A 132 8.67 22.49 32.31
C PHE A 132 7.43 23.36 32.57
N ASP A 133 7.62 24.45 33.27
CA ASP A 133 6.54 25.47 33.41
C ASP A 133 6.42 26.35 32.16
N GLY A 134 5.35 27.15 32.10
CA GLY A 134 5.09 27.97 30.92
C GLY A 134 6.17 29.01 30.64
N ALA A 135 6.87 29.52 31.69
CA ALA A 135 7.97 30.47 31.53
C ALA A 135 9.22 29.80 30.91
N ALA A 136 9.52 28.59 31.33
CA ALA A 136 10.61 27.80 30.76
C ALA A 136 10.33 27.44 29.30
N VAL A 137 9.09 27.05 28.96
CA VAL A 137 8.69 26.76 27.57
C VAL A 137 8.80 28.01 26.70
N ALA A 138 8.31 29.16 27.18
CA ALA A 138 8.41 30.43 26.45
C ALA A 138 9.89 30.80 26.16
N ALA A 139 10.77 30.67 27.15
CA ALA A 139 12.21 30.93 26.97
C ALA A 139 12.86 29.98 25.95
N LEU A 140 12.43 28.72 25.87
CA LEU A 140 12.89 27.77 24.85
C LEU A 140 12.43 28.16 23.45
N LYS A 141 11.19 28.65 23.31
CA LYS A 141 10.63 29.14 22.03
C LYS A 141 11.36 30.40 21.56
N GLU A 142 11.60 31.39 22.46
CA GLU A 142 12.34 32.62 22.16
C GLU A 142 13.76 32.33 21.64
N ARG A 143 14.40 31.30 22.18
CA ARG A 143 15.72 30.84 21.74
C ARG A 143 15.70 29.97 20.47
N GLY A 144 14.52 29.68 19.92
CA GLY A 144 14.39 28.81 18.75
C GLY A 144 14.79 27.35 18.98
N VAL A 145 14.80 26.88 20.24
CA VAL A 145 15.12 25.51 20.60
C VAL A 145 13.93 24.60 20.31
N VAL A 146 12.73 25.13 20.47
CA VAL A 146 11.45 24.43 20.17
C VAL A 146 10.52 25.37 19.42
N GLY A 147 9.56 24.79 18.67
CA GLY A 147 8.52 25.51 17.94
C GLY A 147 7.14 25.41 18.60
#